data_c0fcbae43a63c2f2f62171e687898fdc
#
_entry.id   c0fcbae43a63c2f2f62171e687898fdc
#
_cell.length_a   1.000
_cell.length_b   1.000
_cell.length_c   1.000
_cell.angle_alpha   90.00
_cell.angle_beta   90.00
_cell.angle_gamma   90.00
#
_symmetry.space_group_name_H-M   'P 1'
#
loop_
_entity.id
_entity.type
_entity.pdbx_description
1 polymer ?
#
loop_
_entity_poly.entity_id
_entity_poly.type
_entity_poly.pdbx_seq_one_letter_code
_entity_poly.pdbx_strand_id
1 'polypeptide(L)'
;MISGCAQLEASQVPEPTASETEPAPDAEPVACTGSIQGEIENTVNSQTSAFADNNFELAYSFASPSFRSNVSLEGFVQIIASSYGPLIGSSQLKFSNCLVNANSGFALIDVNFLEAGDFVYGLRYLMVRTSDGWRVEGAGDLEVVGEGT
;
A
#
# COMPACT_ATOMS: atom_id res chain seq x y z
N MET A 1 -13.46 -1.97 57.46
CA MET A 1 -13.11 -1.89 57.03
C MET A 1 -12.79 -1.93 56.14
N ILE A 2 -12.89 -1.84 55.92
CA ILE A 2 -12.57 -1.80 55.13
C ILE A 2 -12.30 -1.67 54.18
N SER A 3 -12.49 -1.67 54.09
CA SER A 3 -12.21 -1.57 53.10
C SER A 3 -11.81 -1.36 52.28
N GLY A 4 -11.86 -1.29 52.06
CA GLY A 4 -11.47 -1.05 51.10
C GLY A 4 -11.06 -1.08 50.34
N CYS A 5 -11.08 -1.17 50.41
CA CYS A 5 -10.66 -1.15 49.56
C CYS A 5 -10.43 -1.20 48.68
N ALA A 6 -10.66 -1.30 48.75
CA ALA A 6 -10.43 -1.30 47.86
C ALA A 6 -10.24 -1.11 47.02
N GLN A 7 -10.48 -1.07 47.11
CA GLN A 7 -10.32 -0.84 46.24
C GLN A 7 -9.78 -0.72 45.43
N LEU A 8 -9.83 -0.85 45.57
CA LEU A 8 -9.38 -0.64 44.80
C LEU A 8 -8.96 -0.72 43.96
N GLU A 9 -9.14 -0.85 43.96
CA GLU A 9 -8.77 -0.78 43.18
C GLU A 9 -8.43 -0.65 42.31
N ALA A 10 -8.82 -0.73 42.45
CA ALA A 10 -8.54 -0.49 41.59
C ALA A 10 -8.30 -0.28 40.82
N SER A 11 -8.55 -0.28 40.88
CA SER A 11 -8.34 0.04 40.09
C SER A 11 -8.00 0.17 39.31
N GLN A 12 -8.16 0.08 39.19
CA GLN A 12 -7.82 0.34 38.45
C GLN A 12 -7.39 0.30 37.65
N VAL A 13 -7.61 0.07 37.75
CA VAL A 13 -7.15 0.19 36.95
C VAL A 13 -6.80 0.23 36.19
N PRO A 14 -7.04 0.13 36.00
CA PRO A 14 -6.63 0.28 35.15
C PRO A 14 -6.37 0.34 34.42
N GLU A 15 -6.36 0.26 34.04
CA GLU A 15 -6.04 0.48 33.28
C GLU A 15 -5.55 0.50 32.58
N PRO A 16 -5.80 0.47 32.45
CA PRO A 16 -5.26 0.60 31.66
C PRO A 16 -4.79 0.57 31.00
N THR A 17 -4.82 0.43 30.73
CA THR A 17 -4.27 0.56 30.11
C THR A 17 -3.78 0.48 29.34
N ALA A 18 -4.07 0.35 29.06
CA ALA A 18 -3.58 0.44 28.28
C ALA A 18 -3.15 0.47 27.60
N SER A 19 -3.36 0.31 27.48
CA SER A 19 -2.86 0.49 26.81
C SER A 19 -2.34 0.53 26.23
N GLU A 20 -2.58 0.38 26.10
CA GLU A 20 -2.05 0.54 25.58
C GLU A 20 -1.36 0.55 24.91
N THR A 21 -1.43 0.35 24.76
CA THR A 21 -0.79 0.49 24.24
C THR A 21 -0.17 0.52 23.51
N GLU A 22 -0.26 0.42 23.11
CA GLU A 22 0.23 0.55 22.43
C GLU A 22 0.83 0.99 21.68
N PRO A 23 0.86 0.97 21.42
CA PRO A 23 1.50 1.28 20.70
C PRO A 23 1.90 2.07 20.07
N ALA A 24 1.68 2.23 20.29
CA ALA A 24 2.03 3.22 19.68
C ALA A 24 3.21 3.35 19.03
N PRO A 25 3.76 2.64 19.18
CA PRO A 25 4.88 2.63 18.40
C PRO A 25 4.56 2.76 17.02
N ASP A 26 3.31 2.68 16.80
CA ASP A 26 2.97 2.98 15.53
C ASP A 26 2.97 4.41 15.43
N ALA A 27 4.08 4.92 15.09
CA ALA A 27 4.19 6.27 14.77
C ALA A 27 3.19 6.57 13.70
N GLU A 28 2.68 7.75 13.68
CA GLU A 28 1.82 8.15 12.60
C GLU A 28 2.62 8.16 11.32
N PRO A 29 1.98 7.80 10.20
CA PRO A 29 2.66 7.89 8.92
C PRO A 29 3.12 9.31 8.65
N VAL A 30 4.29 9.44 8.08
CA VAL A 30 4.85 10.73 7.72
C VAL A 30 5.12 10.75 6.23
N ALA A 31 5.25 11.96 5.68
CA ALA A 31 5.57 12.09 4.26
C ALA A 31 6.86 11.36 3.94
N CYS A 32 6.88 10.68 2.81
CA CYS A 32 8.07 9.97 2.37
C CYS A 32 9.19 10.95 2.09
N THR A 33 10.43 10.54 2.37
CA THR A 33 11.57 11.30 1.88
C THR A 33 11.64 11.13 0.37
N GLY A 34 12.36 12.01 -0.31
CA GLY A 34 12.53 11.88 -1.75
C GLY A 34 13.14 10.56 -2.15
N SER A 35 14.06 10.05 -1.33
CA SER A 35 14.70 8.78 -1.60
C SER A 35 13.70 7.61 -1.52
N ILE A 36 12.90 7.58 -0.47
CA ILE A 36 11.90 6.52 -0.30
C ILE A 36 10.86 6.59 -1.40
N GLN A 37 10.36 7.80 -1.68
CA GLN A 37 9.36 7.96 -2.72
C GLN A 37 9.91 7.51 -4.07
N GLY A 38 11.15 7.86 -4.39
CA GLY A 38 11.76 7.45 -5.65
C GLY A 38 11.87 5.95 -5.78
N GLU A 39 12.21 5.25 -4.69
CA GLU A 39 12.29 3.80 -4.73
C GLU A 39 10.92 3.18 -4.95
N ILE A 40 9.90 3.72 -4.30
CA ILE A 40 8.54 3.23 -4.46
C ILE A 40 8.06 3.47 -5.88
N GLU A 41 8.30 4.67 -6.41
CA GLU A 41 7.91 5.00 -7.78
C GLU A 41 8.59 4.07 -8.77
N ASN A 42 9.86 3.74 -8.55
CA ASN A 42 10.57 2.82 -9.44
C ASN A 42 9.91 1.45 -9.46
N THR A 43 9.49 0.95 -8.30
CA THR A 43 8.82 -0.34 -8.24
C THR A 43 7.50 -0.31 -9.00
N VAL A 44 6.69 0.72 -8.79
CA VAL A 44 5.40 0.82 -9.45
C VAL A 44 5.59 1.00 -10.96
N ASN A 45 6.53 1.86 -11.37
CA ASN A 45 6.81 2.05 -12.79
C ASN A 45 7.29 0.77 -13.45
N SER A 46 8.12 0.00 -12.75
CA SER A 46 8.61 -1.27 -13.30
C SER A 46 7.47 -2.26 -13.47
N GLN A 47 6.57 -2.29 -12.49
CA GLN A 47 5.42 -3.20 -12.57
C GLN A 47 4.49 -2.80 -13.72
N THR A 48 4.18 -1.51 -13.86
CA THR A 48 3.29 -1.07 -14.92
C THR A 48 3.91 -1.23 -16.29
N SER A 49 5.24 -1.07 -16.39
CA SER A 49 5.93 -1.36 -17.65
C SER A 49 5.80 -2.82 -18.02
N ALA A 50 5.89 -3.70 -17.04
CA ALA A 50 5.73 -5.13 -17.29
C ALA A 50 4.30 -5.44 -17.76
N PHE A 51 3.30 -4.76 -17.20
CA PHE A 51 1.93 -4.91 -17.70
C PHE A 51 1.83 -4.48 -19.17
N ALA A 52 2.45 -3.37 -19.52
CA ALA A 52 2.40 -2.87 -20.89
C ALA A 52 3.03 -3.86 -21.86
N ASP A 53 4.01 -4.61 -21.41
CA ASP A 53 4.68 -5.63 -22.22
C ASP A 53 3.98 -6.98 -22.15
N ASN A 54 2.84 -7.06 -21.46
CA ASN A 54 2.13 -8.30 -21.20
C ASN A 54 3.00 -9.33 -20.49
N ASN A 55 3.98 -8.85 -19.73
CA ASN A 55 4.89 -9.70 -18.98
C ASN A 55 4.39 -9.81 -17.55
N PHE A 56 3.33 -10.59 -17.37
CA PHE A 56 2.68 -10.70 -16.06
C PHE A 56 3.53 -11.41 -15.03
N GLU A 57 4.41 -12.29 -15.48
CA GLU A 57 5.32 -12.96 -14.56
C GLU A 57 6.27 -11.95 -13.92
N LEU A 58 6.81 -11.04 -14.72
CA LEU A 58 7.68 -10.00 -14.20
C LEU A 58 6.91 -9.04 -13.31
N ALA A 59 5.71 -8.65 -13.72
CA ALA A 59 4.87 -7.78 -12.91
C ALA A 59 4.57 -8.40 -11.55
N TYR A 60 4.30 -9.71 -11.55
CA TYR A 60 4.03 -10.46 -10.33
C TYR A 60 5.25 -10.46 -9.39
N SER A 61 6.44 -10.43 -9.96
CA SER A 61 7.66 -10.43 -9.15
C SER A 61 7.82 -9.15 -8.34
N PHE A 62 7.12 -8.08 -8.71
CA PHE A 62 7.15 -6.83 -7.93
C PHE A 62 6.12 -6.81 -6.81
N ALA A 63 5.30 -7.85 -6.70
CA ALA A 63 4.41 -7.99 -5.55
C ALA A 63 5.22 -8.52 -4.36
N SER A 64 4.71 -8.25 -3.17
CA SER A 64 5.42 -8.67 -1.95
C SER A 64 5.40 -10.18 -1.80
N PRO A 65 6.34 -10.73 -1.02
CA PRO A 65 6.30 -12.17 -0.73
C PRO A 65 4.99 -12.59 -0.09
N SER A 66 4.44 -11.75 0.78
CA SER A 66 3.16 -12.06 1.44
C SER A 66 2.04 -12.16 0.41
N PHE A 67 1.98 -11.20 -0.53
CA PHE A 67 0.97 -11.24 -1.58
C PHE A 67 1.13 -12.52 -2.41
N ARG A 68 2.36 -12.84 -2.81
CA ARG A 68 2.61 -14.00 -3.66
C ARG A 68 2.34 -15.32 -2.96
N SER A 69 2.42 -15.32 -1.62
CA SER A 69 2.06 -16.52 -0.86
C SER A 69 0.56 -16.79 -0.89
N ASN A 70 -0.23 -15.74 -1.04
CA ASN A 70 -1.68 -15.86 -0.96
C ASN A 70 -2.36 -15.83 -2.32
N VAL A 71 -1.69 -15.33 -3.35
CA VAL A 71 -2.26 -15.20 -4.69
C VAL A 71 -1.26 -15.77 -5.69
N SER A 72 -1.69 -16.77 -6.45
CA SER A 72 -0.84 -17.37 -7.47
C SER A 72 -0.67 -16.43 -8.65
N LEU A 73 0.29 -16.73 -9.53
CA LEU A 73 0.46 -15.95 -10.75
C LEU A 73 -0.83 -15.95 -11.56
N GLU A 74 -1.47 -17.09 -11.69
CA GLU A 74 -2.71 -17.19 -12.46
C GLU A 74 -3.80 -16.33 -11.83
N GLY A 75 -3.93 -16.37 -10.51
CA GLY A 75 -4.88 -15.52 -9.80
C GLY A 75 -4.57 -14.05 -9.96
N PHE A 76 -3.29 -13.70 -9.95
CA PHE A 76 -2.86 -12.32 -10.16
C PHE A 76 -3.27 -11.82 -11.54
N VAL A 77 -3.03 -12.63 -12.59
CA VAL A 77 -3.44 -12.25 -13.94
C VAL A 77 -4.94 -11.99 -14.01
N GLN A 78 -5.74 -12.84 -13.36
CA GLN A 78 -7.17 -12.65 -13.36
C GLN A 78 -7.60 -11.40 -12.62
N ILE A 79 -6.96 -11.10 -11.49
CA ILE A 79 -7.25 -9.89 -10.74
C ILE A 79 -6.95 -8.65 -11.59
N ILE A 80 -5.79 -8.65 -12.24
CA ILE A 80 -5.41 -7.51 -13.06
C ILE A 80 -6.39 -7.34 -14.23
N ALA A 81 -6.72 -8.42 -14.91
CA ALA A 81 -7.60 -8.34 -16.07
C ALA A 81 -9.01 -7.89 -15.69
N SER A 82 -9.52 -8.35 -14.54
CA SER A 82 -10.91 -8.08 -14.18
C SER A 82 -11.10 -6.78 -13.40
N SER A 83 -10.11 -6.38 -12.59
CA SER A 83 -10.27 -5.24 -11.69
C SER A 83 -9.34 -4.07 -12.01
N TYR A 84 -8.26 -4.32 -12.74
CA TYR A 84 -7.25 -3.30 -13.01
C TYR A 84 -6.89 -3.25 -14.49
N GLY A 85 -7.84 -3.63 -15.35
CA GLY A 85 -7.60 -3.64 -16.79
C GLY A 85 -6.96 -2.36 -17.32
N PRO A 86 -7.48 -1.16 -16.93
CA PRO A 86 -6.89 0.08 -17.42
C PRO A 86 -5.42 0.25 -17.06
N LEU A 87 -4.96 -0.40 -16.00
CA LEU A 87 -3.56 -0.30 -15.60
C LEU A 87 -2.62 -0.92 -16.63
N ILE A 88 -3.11 -1.90 -17.39
CA ILE A 88 -2.31 -2.56 -18.42
C ILE A 88 -1.92 -1.58 -19.52
N GLY A 89 -2.81 -0.65 -19.85
CA GLY A 89 -2.51 0.36 -20.87
C GLY A 89 -2.15 1.71 -20.28
N SER A 90 -1.69 1.74 -19.04
CA SER A 90 -1.44 2.99 -18.35
C SER A 90 -0.23 3.73 -18.92
N SER A 91 -0.28 5.05 -18.84
CA SER A 91 0.83 5.91 -19.20
C SER A 91 0.75 7.17 -18.36
N GLN A 92 1.85 7.94 -18.39
CA GLN A 92 1.91 9.25 -17.71
C GLN A 92 1.53 9.14 -16.23
N LEU A 93 2.16 8.18 -15.55
CA LEU A 93 1.90 7.99 -14.12
C LEU A 93 2.34 9.22 -13.33
N LYS A 94 1.48 9.68 -12.45
CA LYS A 94 1.78 10.78 -11.55
C LYS A 94 1.54 10.32 -10.13
N PHE A 95 2.53 10.52 -9.29
CA PHE A 95 2.52 10.03 -7.91
C PHE A 95 2.31 11.19 -6.95
N SER A 96 1.57 10.92 -5.88
CA SER A 96 1.32 11.93 -4.86
C SER A 96 1.02 11.25 -3.54
N ASN A 97 1.01 12.06 -2.48
CA ASN A 97 0.56 11.62 -1.15
C ASN A 97 1.28 10.39 -0.65
N CYS A 98 2.61 10.37 -0.81
CA CYS A 98 3.40 9.25 -0.30
C CYS A 98 3.57 9.39 1.20
N LEU A 99 3.08 8.40 1.93
CA LEU A 99 3.18 8.35 3.39
C LEU A 99 3.84 7.05 3.78
N VAL A 100 4.77 7.13 4.73
CA VAL A 100 5.50 5.95 5.18
C VAL A 100 5.41 5.83 6.68
N ASN A 101 5.24 4.60 7.16
CA ASN A 101 5.34 4.29 8.56
C ASN A 101 6.63 3.50 8.75
N ALA A 102 7.64 4.15 9.30
CA ALA A 102 8.97 3.55 9.42
C ALA A 102 8.97 2.34 10.34
N ASN A 103 8.08 2.33 11.34
CA ASN A 103 8.07 1.23 12.30
C ASN A 103 7.51 -0.03 11.71
N SER A 104 6.50 0.07 10.85
CA SER A 104 5.87 -1.10 10.27
C SER A 104 6.47 -1.49 8.93
N GLY A 105 7.21 -0.59 8.30
CA GLY A 105 7.75 -0.86 6.97
C GLY A 105 6.74 -0.77 5.86
N PHE A 106 5.58 -0.17 6.11
CA PHE A 106 4.54 0.01 5.11
C PHE A 106 4.49 1.45 4.63
N ALA A 107 4.04 1.62 3.41
CA ALA A 107 3.83 2.94 2.83
C ALA A 107 2.59 2.93 1.96
N LEU A 108 2.03 4.12 1.78
CA LEU A 108 0.91 4.33 0.86
C LEU A 108 1.34 5.39 -0.15
N ILE A 109 0.91 5.23 -1.40
CA ILE A 109 1.17 6.23 -2.41
C ILE A 109 0.00 6.25 -3.37
N ASP A 110 -0.41 7.45 -3.75
CA ASP A 110 -1.49 7.61 -4.72
C ASP A 110 -0.88 7.77 -6.11
N VAL A 111 -1.52 7.14 -7.08
CA VAL A 111 -1.07 7.17 -8.48
C VAL A 111 -2.25 7.55 -9.34
N ASN A 112 -2.05 8.56 -10.19
CA ASN A 112 -2.99 8.85 -11.26
C ASN A 112 -2.29 8.52 -12.57
N PHE A 113 -3.03 7.95 -13.50
CA PHE A 113 -2.45 7.61 -14.79
C PHE A 113 -3.48 7.78 -15.89
N LEU A 114 -2.99 7.98 -17.11
CA LEU A 114 -3.83 8.11 -18.29
C LEU A 114 -3.96 6.72 -18.92
N GLU A 115 -5.18 6.38 -19.24
CA GLU A 115 -5.49 5.12 -19.88
C GLU A 115 -5.75 5.38 -21.37
N ALA A 116 -5.65 4.35 -22.21
CA ALA A 116 -5.72 4.53 -23.66
C ALA A 116 -7.03 5.13 -24.14
N GLY A 117 -8.09 5.05 -23.34
CA GLY A 117 -9.38 5.66 -23.69
C GLY A 117 -9.51 7.11 -23.26
N ASP A 118 -8.41 7.72 -22.82
CA ASP A 118 -8.36 9.14 -22.46
C ASP A 118 -9.02 9.44 -21.13
N PHE A 119 -9.23 8.43 -20.30
CA PHE A 119 -9.66 8.67 -18.93
C PHE A 119 -8.46 8.67 -18.01
N VAL A 120 -8.54 9.50 -16.98
CA VAL A 120 -7.53 9.49 -15.91
C VAL A 120 -8.07 8.64 -14.78
N TYR A 121 -7.31 7.64 -14.42
CA TYR A 121 -7.66 6.76 -13.32
C TYR A 121 -6.75 7.04 -12.14
N GLY A 122 -7.28 6.80 -10.95
CA GLY A 122 -6.48 6.91 -9.73
C GLY A 122 -6.63 5.66 -8.90
N LEU A 123 -5.57 5.34 -8.17
CA LEU A 123 -5.64 4.27 -7.20
C LEU A 123 -4.55 4.50 -6.16
N ARG A 124 -4.71 3.84 -5.03
CA ARG A 124 -3.73 3.92 -3.95
C ARG A 124 -3.05 2.58 -3.82
N TYR A 125 -1.72 2.61 -3.82
CA TYR A 125 -0.92 1.42 -3.59
C TYR A 125 -0.55 1.32 -2.12
N LEU A 126 -0.58 0.10 -1.61
CA LEU A 126 0.02 -0.23 -0.33
C LEU A 126 1.34 -0.92 -0.64
N MET A 127 2.42 -0.35 -0.12
CA MET A 127 3.77 -0.86 -0.38
C MET A 127 4.36 -1.38 0.91
N VAL A 128 5.27 -2.32 0.78
CA VAL A 128 5.95 -2.86 1.95
C VAL A 128 7.45 -2.96 1.63
N ARG A 129 8.27 -2.64 2.63
CA ARG A 129 9.72 -2.77 2.49
C ARG A 129 10.11 -4.22 2.72
N THR A 130 10.89 -4.77 1.81
CA THR A 130 11.41 -6.14 1.91
C THR A 130 12.92 -6.10 1.75
N SER A 131 13.55 -7.25 1.91
CA SER A 131 14.99 -7.34 1.70
C SER A 131 15.39 -7.03 0.26
N ASP A 132 14.45 -7.15 -0.68
CA ASP A 132 14.70 -6.84 -2.08
C ASP A 132 14.25 -5.44 -2.46
N GLY A 133 13.87 -4.63 -1.50
CA GLY A 133 13.39 -3.28 -1.73
C GLY A 133 11.90 -3.17 -1.53
N TRP A 134 11.33 -2.09 -2.01
CA TRP A 134 9.89 -1.88 -1.87
C TRP A 134 9.13 -2.77 -2.84
N ARG A 135 8.04 -3.37 -2.35
CA ARG A 135 7.22 -4.26 -3.16
C ARG A 135 5.75 -3.91 -2.94
N VAL A 136 4.91 -4.29 -3.90
CA VAL A 136 3.49 -4.00 -3.84
C VAL A 136 2.80 -5.04 -2.96
N GLU A 137 2.23 -4.57 -1.86
CA GLU A 137 1.47 -5.44 -0.96
C GLU A 137 0.01 -5.53 -1.39
N GLY A 138 -0.51 -4.45 -1.97
CA GLY A 138 -1.88 -4.43 -2.44
C GLY A 138 -2.20 -3.09 -3.07
N ALA A 139 -3.43 -2.95 -3.50
CA ALA A 139 -3.89 -1.71 -4.10
C ALA A 139 -5.39 -1.56 -3.84
N GLY A 140 -5.82 -0.30 -3.76
CA GLY A 140 -7.24 -0.02 -3.62
C GLY A 140 -7.96 -0.11 -4.95
N ASP A 141 -9.23 0.25 -4.94
CA ASP A 141 -10.04 0.19 -6.14
C ASP A 141 -9.62 1.26 -7.14
N LEU A 142 -9.70 0.89 -8.39
CA LEU A 142 -9.43 1.81 -9.48
C LEU A 142 -10.64 2.73 -9.64
N GLU A 143 -10.38 4.03 -9.77
CA GLU A 143 -11.45 5.02 -9.91
C GLU A 143 -11.14 5.95 -11.07
N VAL A 144 -12.19 6.34 -11.80
CA VAL A 144 -12.04 7.38 -12.80
C VAL A 144 -12.03 8.71 -12.07
N VAL A 145 -10.94 9.46 -12.18
CA VAL A 145 -10.80 10.72 -11.48
C VAL A 145 -10.82 11.92 -12.42
N GLY A 146 -10.90 11.68 -13.73
CA GLY A 146 -10.98 12.78 -14.70
C GLY A 146 -10.89 12.25 -16.12
N GLU A 147 -10.87 13.21 -17.05
CA GLU A 147 -10.64 12.92 -18.45
C GLU A 147 -9.32 13.52 -18.84
N GLY A 148 -8.51 12.75 -19.55
CA GLY A 148 -7.23 13.22 -20.01
C GLY A 148 -7.42 14.06 -21.26
N THR A 149 -6.89 15.28 -21.26
CA THR A 149 -6.97 16.12 -22.43
C THR A 149 -5.63 16.60 -22.89
#